data_a6d9ff3a38e0c12d44d735bc0ce2bfdf
#
_entry.id   a6d9ff3a38e0c12d44d735bc0ce2bfdf
#
_cell.length_a   1.000
_cell.length_b   1.000
_cell.length_c   1.000
_cell.angle_alpha   90.00
_cell.angle_beta   90.00
_cell.angle_gamma   90.00
#
_symmetry.space_group_name_H-M   'P 1'
#
loop_
_entity.id
_entity.type
_entity.pdbx_description
1 polymer ?
#
loop_
_entity_poly.entity_id
_entity_poly.type
_entity_poly.pdbx_seq_one_letter_code
_entity_poly.pdbx_strand_id
1 'polypeptide(L)'
;MINLRRLIGLMLVAGVMGLGQPALAQSTKQKPLRLPCGAGLVQQRLEPRLIPVSYQVADLTAGQLRIDFAGHSTFLITSPQGVKVATDYNDFYRAKELPDIATMSGWHPNHTTDNIQPSITYALKGWDTGAGLPRHDVRIKDLRVYAVPANIEQDGITFRFPTAVFVVQSQGLCVAHLGLLGHVLEPRTVANIGRIDVLMVPIDQRVTLSFAETIHNIKVINPKVVVPMHYNSKYAVE
;
A
#
# COMPACT_ATOMS: atom_id res chain seq x y z
N MET A 1 -49.19 -39.50 57.04
CA MET A 1 -49.07 -39.40 58.50
C MET A 1 -47.72 -38.79 58.84
N ILE A 2 -47.75 -37.59 59.51
CA ILE A 2 -46.83 -37.18 60.60
C ILE A 2 -45.37 -36.91 60.19
N ASN A 3 -44.71 -35.83 60.43
CA ASN A 3 -44.75 -34.53 61.16
C ASN A 3 -43.45 -33.83 60.88
N LEU A 4 -43.39 -32.62 60.49
CA LEU A 4 -43.24 -31.33 61.17
C LEU A 4 -42.19 -31.33 62.31
N ARG A 5 -41.07 -30.62 62.08
CA ARG A 5 -40.50 -29.67 63.02
C ARG A 5 -39.29 -28.90 62.42
N ARG A 6 -39.54 -27.68 62.30
CA ARG A 6 -38.75 -26.42 62.43
C ARG A 6 -37.37 -26.54 63.10
N LEU A 7 -36.37 -25.95 62.49
CA LEU A 7 -35.36 -25.18 63.18
C LEU A 7 -34.88 -24.01 62.34
N ILE A 8 -35.12 -22.85 62.85
CA ILE A 8 -34.71 -21.52 62.30
C ILE A 8 -33.24 -21.35 62.66
N GLY A 9 -32.38 -21.25 61.68
CA GLY A 9 -31.00 -20.82 61.87
C GLY A 9 -30.79 -19.49 61.18
N LEU A 10 -30.76 -18.42 61.93
CA LEU A 10 -30.48 -17.05 61.48
C LEU A 10 -28.98 -16.96 61.21
N MET A 11 -28.55 -16.99 59.93
CA MET A 11 -27.21 -16.62 59.56
C MET A 11 -27.24 -15.20 58.95
N LEU A 12 -26.67 -14.27 59.71
CA LEU A 12 -26.29 -12.95 59.26
C LEU A 12 -25.18 -13.13 58.20
N VAL A 13 -25.51 -12.88 56.94
CA VAL A 13 -24.50 -12.70 55.89
C VAL A 13 -24.21 -11.21 55.82
N ALA A 14 -23.05 -10.82 56.30
CA ALA A 14 -22.50 -9.49 56.11
C ALA A 14 -22.24 -9.28 54.61
N GLY A 15 -23.05 -8.42 53.98
CA GLY A 15 -22.83 -8.01 52.59
C GLY A 15 -21.56 -7.15 52.49
N VAL A 16 -20.53 -7.74 51.93
CA VAL A 16 -19.39 -6.97 51.41
C VAL A 16 -19.83 -6.38 50.09
N MET A 17 -20.19 -5.09 50.08
CA MET A 17 -20.33 -4.32 48.84
C MET A 17 -18.94 -4.18 48.21
N GLY A 18 -18.62 -5.08 47.30
CA GLY A 18 -17.52 -4.92 46.38
C GLY A 18 -17.87 -3.81 45.40
N LEU A 19 -17.30 -2.63 45.61
CA LEU A 19 -17.29 -1.58 44.59
C LEU A 19 -16.57 -2.14 43.36
N GLY A 20 -17.35 -2.61 42.39
CA GLY A 20 -16.84 -2.96 41.05
C GLY A 20 -16.23 -1.73 40.40
N GLN A 21 -14.91 -1.68 40.37
CA GLN A 21 -14.22 -0.70 39.53
C GLN A 21 -14.60 -0.97 38.09
N PRO A 22 -15.00 0.05 37.33
CA PRO A 22 -15.19 -0.10 35.91
C PRO A 22 -13.82 -0.52 35.30
N ALA A 23 -13.78 -1.67 34.70
CA ALA A 23 -12.66 -2.09 33.88
C ALA A 23 -12.48 -1.03 32.76
N LEU A 24 -11.50 -0.15 32.96
CA LEU A 24 -11.03 0.73 31.92
C LEU A 24 -10.57 -0.19 30.78
N ALA A 25 -11.40 -0.26 29.73
CA ALA A 25 -10.99 -0.87 28.47
C ALA A 25 -9.69 -0.17 28.05
N GLN A 26 -8.57 -0.83 28.26
CA GLN A 26 -7.29 -0.42 27.73
C GLN A 26 -7.45 -0.48 26.21
N SER A 27 -7.74 0.67 25.63
CA SER A 27 -7.54 0.88 24.19
C SER A 27 -6.09 0.52 23.92
N THR A 28 -5.87 -0.69 23.43
CA THR A 28 -4.59 -1.07 22.87
C THR A 28 -4.38 -0.17 21.66
N LYS A 29 -3.71 0.96 21.88
CA LYS A 29 -3.18 1.78 20.82
C LYS A 29 -2.28 0.85 20.01
N GLN A 30 -2.83 0.26 18.95
CA GLN A 30 -2.02 -0.47 17.99
C GLN A 30 -0.97 0.52 17.51
N LYS A 31 0.26 0.31 17.95
CA LYS A 31 1.42 1.04 17.49
C LYS A 31 1.39 0.99 15.95
N PRO A 32 1.45 2.13 15.25
CA PRO A 32 1.49 2.08 13.79
C PRO A 32 2.65 1.17 13.41
N LEU A 33 2.35 0.10 12.69
CA LEU A 33 3.28 -0.99 12.40
C LEU A 33 4.47 -0.50 11.55
N ARG A 34 4.40 0.73 11.02
CA ARG A 34 5.34 1.25 10.02
C ARG A 34 5.39 2.77 10.08
N LEU A 35 6.58 3.30 9.93
CA LEU A 35 6.74 4.72 9.68
C LEU A 35 6.35 5.00 8.22
N PRO A 36 5.41 5.91 7.95
CA PRO A 36 5.06 6.33 6.61
C PRO A 36 6.28 6.94 5.89
N CYS A 37 6.21 7.00 4.58
CA CYS A 37 7.27 7.60 3.76
C CYS A 37 7.53 9.05 4.20
N GLY A 38 8.80 9.42 4.33
CA GLY A 38 9.22 10.75 4.82
C GLY A 38 9.31 10.89 6.34
N ALA A 39 8.85 9.93 7.14
CA ALA A 39 9.05 9.98 8.58
C ALA A 39 10.51 9.68 8.94
N GLY A 40 11.16 10.59 9.64
CA GLY A 40 12.55 10.44 10.09
C GLY A 40 13.62 10.97 9.13
N LEU A 41 13.24 11.64 8.04
CA LEU A 41 14.18 12.31 7.14
C LEU A 41 14.20 13.82 7.38
N VAL A 42 15.37 14.34 7.67
CA VAL A 42 15.60 15.80 7.70
C VAL A 42 15.40 16.33 6.28
N GLN A 43 14.52 17.30 6.11
CA GLN A 43 14.22 17.94 4.83
C GLN A 43 15.45 18.70 4.33
N GLN A 44 16.24 18.10 3.43
CA GLN A 44 17.09 18.89 2.56
C GLN A 44 16.24 19.39 1.38
N ARG A 45 16.07 20.71 1.29
CA ARG A 45 15.44 21.36 0.15
C ARG A 45 16.34 21.17 -1.07
N LEU A 46 15.96 20.26 -1.97
CA LEU A 46 16.60 20.17 -3.28
C LEU A 46 15.90 21.16 -4.21
N GLU A 47 16.64 22.15 -4.69
CA GLU A 47 16.17 23.04 -5.76
C GLU A 47 15.94 22.25 -7.05
N PRO A 48 14.85 22.54 -7.80
CA PRO A 48 14.57 21.84 -9.05
C PRO A 48 15.65 22.18 -10.08
N ARG A 49 16.46 21.20 -10.45
CA ARG A 49 17.47 21.33 -11.48
C ARG A 49 16.95 20.69 -12.76
N LEU A 50 16.72 21.49 -13.79
CA LEU A 50 16.47 21.01 -15.14
C LEU A 50 17.76 20.39 -15.70
N ILE A 51 17.77 19.09 -15.90
CA ILE A 51 18.88 18.38 -16.52
C ILE A 51 18.49 18.13 -17.99
N PRO A 52 19.27 18.61 -18.97
CA PRO A 52 19.02 18.30 -20.38
C PRO A 52 19.15 16.77 -20.59
N VAL A 53 18.16 16.18 -21.25
CA VAL A 53 18.13 14.74 -21.53
C VAL A 53 19.17 14.42 -22.60
N SER A 54 20.35 14.02 -22.19
CA SER A 54 21.23 13.23 -23.04
C SER A 54 21.05 11.77 -22.67
N TYR A 55 20.73 10.93 -23.65
CA TYR A 55 20.46 9.49 -23.48
C TYR A 55 21.78 8.75 -23.24
N GLN A 56 22.41 8.98 -22.13
CA GLN A 56 23.42 8.09 -21.59
C GLN A 56 22.82 7.50 -20.31
N VAL A 57 22.80 6.16 -20.22
CA VAL A 57 22.46 5.45 -18.99
C VAL A 57 23.62 5.74 -18.01
N ALA A 58 23.59 6.95 -17.46
CA ALA A 58 24.51 7.29 -16.38
C ALA A 58 24.14 6.50 -15.14
N ASP A 59 25.14 6.08 -14.38
CA ASP A 59 24.91 5.48 -13.08
C ASP A 59 24.07 6.44 -12.23
N LEU A 60 23.05 5.88 -11.56
CA LEU A 60 22.20 6.66 -10.67
C LEU A 60 23.01 7.14 -9.48
N THR A 61 22.97 8.43 -9.21
CA THR A 61 23.59 9.01 -8.03
C THR A 61 22.64 9.01 -6.83
N ALA A 62 23.15 9.29 -5.65
CA ALA A 62 22.34 9.47 -4.46
C ALA A 62 21.23 10.52 -4.71
N GLY A 63 20.02 10.26 -4.22
CA GLY A 63 18.86 11.15 -4.43
C GLY A 63 18.16 10.98 -5.79
N GLN A 64 18.50 9.96 -6.57
CA GLN A 64 17.88 9.65 -7.85
C GLN A 64 17.18 8.29 -7.81
N LEU A 65 16.14 8.15 -8.62
CA LEU A 65 15.50 6.89 -8.99
C LEU A 65 15.25 6.92 -10.50
N ARG A 66 15.48 5.79 -11.18
CA ARG A 66 15.06 5.62 -12.56
C ARG A 66 13.71 4.92 -12.59
N ILE A 67 12.79 5.44 -13.40
CA ILE A 67 11.46 4.87 -13.61
C ILE A 67 11.28 4.65 -15.09
N ASP A 68 11.21 3.39 -15.49
CA ASP A 68 11.02 2.97 -16.87
C ASP A 68 9.60 2.40 -17.04
N PHE A 69 8.84 2.91 -18.00
CA PHE A 69 7.49 2.43 -18.30
C PHE A 69 7.55 1.19 -19.20
N ALA A 70 7.00 0.07 -18.73
CA ALA A 70 6.93 -1.18 -19.49
C ALA A 70 5.59 -1.35 -20.23
N GLY A 71 4.53 -0.71 -19.73
CA GLY A 71 3.20 -0.73 -20.33
C GLY A 71 2.09 -0.85 -19.29
N HIS A 72 0.92 -0.34 -19.59
CA HIS A 72 -0.29 -0.34 -18.75
C HIS A 72 -0.04 0.26 -17.36
N SER A 73 0.18 -0.55 -16.35
CA SER A 73 0.51 -0.17 -14.97
C SER A 73 1.89 -0.67 -14.53
N THR A 74 2.64 -1.29 -15.43
CA THR A 74 3.95 -1.85 -15.12
C THR A 74 5.05 -0.82 -15.34
N PHE A 75 5.76 -0.52 -14.28
CA PHE A 75 6.97 0.29 -14.29
C PHE A 75 8.12 -0.50 -13.66
N LEU A 76 9.34 -0.27 -14.14
CA LEU A 76 10.55 -0.74 -13.48
C LEU A 76 11.19 0.45 -12.76
N ILE A 77 11.26 0.38 -11.43
CA ILE A 77 11.88 1.40 -10.59
C ILE A 77 13.24 0.87 -10.16
N THR A 78 14.31 1.60 -10.50
CA THR A 78 15.69 1.20 -10.18
C THR A 78 16.31 2.20 -9.20
N SER A 79 16.90 1.69 -8.12
CA SER A 79 17.63 2.47 -7.12
C SER A 79 19.11 2.68 -7.50
N PRO A 80 19.84 3.62 -6.87
CA PRO A 80 21.28 3.80 -7.07
C PRO A 80 22.12 2.56 -6.81
N GLN A 81 21.73 1.69 -5.88
CA GLN A 81 22.43 0.43 -5.62
C GLN A 81 21.98 -0.73 -6.52
N GLY A 82 21.25 -0.41 -7.61
CA GLY A 82 20.86 -1.37 -8.63
C GLY A 82 19.67 -2.25 -8.26
N VAL A 83 18.99 -2.01 -7.13
CA VAL A 83 17.79 -2.75 -6.76
C VAL A 83 16.62 -2.34 -7.66
N LYS A 84 15.89 -3.32 -8.18
CA LYS A 84 14.81 -3.14 -9.14
C LYS A 84 13.48 -3.60 -8.58
N VAL A 85 12.45 -2.76 -8.72
CA VAL A 85 11.06 -3.08 -8.39
C VAL A 85 10.22 -3.00 -9.65
N ALA A 86 9.49 -4.07 -9.99
CA ALA A 86 8.45 -4.00 -11.02
C ALA A 86 7.09 -3.82 -10.35
N THR A 87 6.35 -2.77 -10.75
CA THR A 87 4.97 -2.57 -10.31
C THR A 87 4.04 -3.39 -11.19
N ASP A 88 2.96 -3.89 -10.60
CA ASP A 88 1.92 -4.68 -11.29
C ASP A 88 2.50 -5.69 -12.28
N TYR A 89 3.37 -6.55 -11.73
CA TYR A 89 4.08 -7.56 -12.50
C TYR A 89 3.10 -8.61 -13.04
N ASN A 90 3.04 -8.72 -14.37
CA ASN A 90 2.07 -9.56 -15.10
C ASN A 90 2.72 -10.21 -16.32
N ASP A 91 1.96 -11.00 -17.10
CA ASP A 91 2.49 -11.71 -18.26
C ASP A 91 2.47 -10.90 -19.56
N PHE A 92 1.74 -9.79 -19.61
CA PHE A 92 1.57 -8.98 -20.83
C PHE A 92 2.61 -7.86 -20.97
N TYR A 93 2.97 -7.25 -19.84
CA TYR A 93 3.87 -6.11 -19.78
C TYR A 93 5.06 -6.45 -18.89
N ARG A 94 6.14 -6.91 -19.50
CA ARG A 94 7.38 -7.26 -18.79
C ARG A 94 8.42 -6.18 -19.02
N ALA A 95 9.06 -5.73 -17.96
CA ALA A 95 10.27 -4.92 -18.08
C ALA A 95 11.38 -5.72 -18.76
N LYS A 96 12.29 -5.04 -19.45
CA LYS A 96 13.44 -5.68 -20.13
C LYS A 96 14.37 -6.39 -19.14
N GLU A 97 14.46 -5.89 -17.93
CA GLU A 97 15.29 -6.45 -16.86
C GLU A 97 14.40 -7.09 -15.80
N LEU A 98 14.87 -8.21 -15.22
CA LEU A 98 14.15 -8.85 -14.12
C LEU A 98 14.25 -8.00 -12.86
N PRO A 99 13.13 -7.85 -12.11
CA PRO A 99 13.15 -7.15 -10.84
C PRO A 99 13.66 -8.05 -9.70
N ASP A 100 14.15 -7.42 -8.64
CA ASP A 100 14.39 -8.08 -7.34
C ASP A 100 13.09 -8.22 -6.56
N ILE A 101 12.16 -7.25 -6.74
CA ILE A 101 10.85 -7.20 -6.09
C ILE A 101 9.78 -7.02 -7.17
N ALA A 102 8.78 -7.87 -7.17
CA ALA A 102 7.57 -7.74 -7.98
C ALA A 102 6.40 -7.36 -7.07
N THR A 103 5.68 -6.28 -7.37
CA THR A 103 4.41 -5.96 -6.70
C THR A 103 3.24 -6.27 -7.63
N MET A 104 2.13 -6.66 -7.08
CA MET A 104 0.89 -6.98 -7.77
C MET A 104 -0.24 -6.35 -6.96
N SER A 105 -0.84 -5.27 -7.46
CA SER A 105 -1.77 -4.47 -6.67
C SER A 105 -3.13 -5.14 -6.46
N GLY A 106 -3.60 -5.94 -7.41
CA GLY A 106 -4.88 -6.62 -7.31
C GLY A 106 -4.96 -7.86 -8.21
N TRP A 107 -5.98 -8.65 -8.00
CA TRP A 107 -6.19 -9.90 -8.74
C TRP A 107 -6.87 -9.64 -10.10
N HIS A 108 -6.09 -9.12 -11.03
CA HIS A 108 -6.52 -8.89 -12.41
C HIS A 108 -5.35 -9.20 -13.36
N PRO A 109 -5.56 -9.82 -14.55
CA PRO A 109 -4.49 -10.29 -15.43
C PRO A 109 -3.43 -9.25 -15.80
N ASN A 110 -3.82 -7.98 -15.91
CA ASN A 110 -2.88 -6.90 -16.22
C ASN A 110 -2.10 -6.38 -15.01
N HIS A 111 -2.40 -6.90 -13.79
CA HIS A 111 -1.82 -6.46 -12.52
C HIS A 111 -1.16 -7.59 -11.74
N THR A 112 -1.30 -8.84 -12.20
CA THR A 112 -0.78 -10.02 -11.50
C THR A 112 -0.41 -11.15 -12.45
N THR A 113 0.40 -12.07 -11.95
CA THR A 113 0.71 -13.36 -12.57
C THR A 113 1.08 -14.37 -11.49
N ASP A 114 0.85 -15.65 -11.77
CA ASP A 114 1.42 -16.75 -10.98
C ASP A 114 2.74 -17.25 -11.56
N ASN A 115 3.14 -16.76 -12.74
CA ASN A 115 4.41 -17.09 -13.41
C ASN A 115 5.53 -16.17 -12.90
N ILE A 116 5.96 -16.41 -11.67
CA ILE A 116 7.04 -15.65 -11.02
C ILE A 116 8.38 -16.33 -11.28
N GLN A 117 9.35 -15.58 -11.84
CA GLN A 117 10.69 -16.12 -12.06
C GLN A 117 11.38 -16.40 -10.72
N PRO A 118 12.09 -17.55 -10.58
CA PRO A 118 12.73 -17.96 -9.32
C PRO A 118 13.77 -16.97 -8.78
N SER A 119 14.31 -16.10 -9.63
CA SER A 119 15.29 -15.08 -9.23
C SER A 119 14.66 -13.84 -8.59
N ILE A 120 13.33 -13.68 -8.61
CA ILE A 120 12.63 -12.59 -7.95
C ILE A 120 12.60 -12.89 -6.45
N THR A 121 13.27 -12.06 -5.66
CA THR A 121 13.39 -12.27 -4.21
C THR A 121 12.04 -12.14 -3.49
N TYR A 122 11.21 -11.16 -3.90
CA TYR A 122 9.91 -10.92 -3.30
C TYR A 122 8.83 -10.73 -4.36
N ALA A 123 7.77 -11.53 -4.28
CA ALA A 123 6.53 -11.37 -5.04
C ALA A 123 5.40 -10.94 -4.07
N LEU A 124 5.03 -9.67 -4.11
CA LEU A 124 4.17 -9.03 -3.12
C LEU A 124 2.75 -8.88 -3.69
N LYS A 125 1.83 -9.72 -3.24
CA LYS A 125 0.41 -9.66 -3.62
C LYS A 125 -0.33 -8.65 -2.74
N GLY A 126 -1.02 -7.69 -3.37
CA GLY A 126 -1.70 -6.56 -2.71
C GLY A 126 -3.10 -6.88 -2.18
N TRP A 127 -3.51 -8.14 -2.16
CA TRP A 127 -4.81 -8.61 -1.66
C TRP A 127 -4.67 -9.73 -0.65
N ASP A 128 -5.76 -10.05 0.03
CA ASP A 128 -5.81 -11.17 0.97
C ASP A 128 -5.71 -12.51 0.20
N THR A 129 -4.64 -13.23 0.46
CA THR A 129 -4.39 -14.58 -0.07
C THR A 129 -4.77 -15.68 0.92
N GLY A 130 -5.61 -15.38 1.93
CA GLY A 130 -5.97 -16.28 3.03
C GLY A 130 -5.18 -16.07 4.32
N ALA A 131 -4.19 -15.16 4.30
CA ALA A 131 -3.38 -14.79 5.46
C ALA A 131 -3.81 -13.44 6.10
N GLY A 132 -4.90 -12.86 5.64
CA GLY A 132 -5.39 -11.55 6.05
C GLY A 132 -4.84 -10.41 5.20
N LEU A 133 -4.92 -9.18 5.72
CA LEU A 133 -4.54 -7.96 5.00
C LEU A 133 -3.08 -8.01 4.51
N PRO A 134 -2.82 -7.58 3.26
CA PRO A 134 -1.47 -7.53 2.69
C PRO A 134 -0.63 -6.48 3.42
N ARG A 135 0.15 -6.92 4.41
CA ARG A 135 1.02 -6.05 5.23
C ARG A 135 2.48 -6.24 4.85
N HIS A 136 2.78 -6.01 3.58
CA HIS A 136 4.15 -6.10 3.11
C HIS A 136 4.99 -4.92 3.60
N ASP A 137 6.22 -5.21 3.99
CA ASP A 137 7.25 -4.23 4.33
C ASP A 137 8.62 -4.90 4.18
N VAL A 138 9.17 -4.81 2.99
CA VAL A 138 10.42 -5.47 2.63
C VAL A 138 11.50 -4.45 2.28
N ARG A 139 12.77 -4.84 2.49
CA ARG A 139 13.90 -4.00 2.17
C ARG A 139 15.00 -4.82 1.52
N ILE A 140 15.55 -4.31 0.44
CA ILE A 140 16.78 -4.78 -0.18
C ILE A 140 17.71 -3.57 -0.29
N LYS A 141 18.90 -3.64 0.28
CA LYS A 141 19.90 -2.56 0.27
C LYS A 141 19.28 -1.19 0.60
N ASP A 142 19.32 -0.25 -0.36
CA ASP A 142 18.86 1.12 -0.24
C ASP A 142 17.37 1.30 -0.59
N LEU A 143 16.64 0.22 -0.91
CA LEU A 143 15.26 0.29 -1.35
C LEU A 143 14.32 -0.46 -0.40
N ARG A 144 13.22 0.17 -0.05
CA ARG A 144 12.12 -0.40 0.76
C ARG A 144 10.83 -0.36 -0.04
N VAL A 145 10.05 -1.44 0.03
CA VAL A 145 8.69 -1.49 -0.50
C VAL A 145 7.73 -1.85 0.62
N TYR A 146 6.65 -1.08 0.76
CA TYR A 146 5.57 -1.43 1.67
C TYR A 146 4.20 -1.30 1.01
N ALA A 147 3.23 -2.04 1.51
CA ALA A 147 1.86 -2.04 1.03
C ALA A 147 0.93 -1.37 2.03
N VAL A 148 0.02 -0.54 1.52
CA VAL A 148 -1.10 0.04 2.26
C VAL A 148 -2.38 -0.53 1.69
N PRO A 149 -3.11 -1.41 2.43
CA PRO A 149 -4.35 -2.01 1.95
C PRO A 149 -5.38 -0.95 1.58
N ALA A 150 -6.06 -1.17 0.48
CA ALA A 150 -7.10 -0.30 -0.05
C ALA A 150 -8.31 -1.12 -0.53
N ASN A 151 -9.40 -0.45 -0.85
CA ASN A 151 -10.63 -1.08 -1.33
C ASN A 151 -10.76 -0.90 -2.84
N ILE A 152 -11.66 -1.69 -3.43
CA ILE A 152 -12.24 -1.43 -4.75
C ILE A 152 -13.73 -1.15 -4.52
N GLU A 153 -14.26 -0.16 -5.21
CA GLU A 153 -15.69 0.11 -5.26
C GLU A 153 -16.16 -0.14 -6.69
N GLN A 154 -17.14 -1.01 -6.86
CA GLN A 154 -17.71 -1.34 -8.15
C GLN A 154 -19.23 -1.49 -8.01
N ASP A 155 -19.99 -0.79 -8.85
CA ASP A 155 -21.47 -0.81 -8.88
C ASP A 155 -22.11 -0.54 -7.50
N GLY A 156 -21.52 0.37 -6.72
CA GLY A 156 -21.95 0.69 -5.36
C GLY A 156 -21.64 -0.37 -4.31
N ILE A 157 -20.87 -1.39 -4.65
CA ILE A 157 -20.41 -2.43 -3.73
C ILE A 157 -18.95 -2.18 -3.39
N THR A 158 -18.66 -2.05 -2.09
CA THR A 158 -17.29 -1.94 -1.59
C THR A 158 -16.70 -3.31 -1.34
N PHE A 159 -15.70 -3.67 -2.14
CA PHE A 159 -14.84 -4.83 -1.87
C PHE A 159 -13.72 -4.39 -0.94
N ARG A 160 -13.67 -4.98 0.25
CA ARG A 160 -12.66 -4.61 1.25
C ARG A 160 -11.35 -5.32 1.00
N PHE A 161 -10.28 -4.52 0.81
CA PHE A 161 -8.89 -4.97 0.71
C PHE A 161 -8.56 -5.95 -0.43
N PRO A 162 -9.20 -5.87 -1.60
CA PRO A 162 -8.82 -6.67 -2.76
C PRO A 162 -7.63 -6.04 -3.50
N THR A 163 -7.14 -4.89 -3.04
CA THR A 163 -6.02 -4.16 -3.62
C THR A 163 -5.17 -3.49 -2.55
N ALA A 164 -3.98 -3.06 -2.94
CA ALA A 164 -3.11 -2.25 -2.10
C ALA A 164 -2.39 -1.18 -2.92
N VAL A 165 -2.19 -0.03 -2.29
CA VAL A 165 -1.23 0.97 -2.76
C VAL A 165 0.17 0.51 -2.35
N PHE A 166 1.07 0.35 -3.31
CA PHE A 166 2.47 0.06 -3.03
C PHE A 166 3.30 1.34 -3.01
N VAL A 167 4.14 1.47 -2.01
CA VAL A 167 5.05 2.60 -1.88
C VAL A 167 6.48 2.09 -1.92
N VAL A 168 7.25 2.64 -2.86
CA VAL A 168 8.68 2.40 -3.04
C VAL A 168 9.44 3.58 -2.47
N GLN A 169 10.34 3.32 -1.53
CA GLN A 169 11.16 4.32 -0.86
C GLN A 169 12.64 4.03 -1.08
N SER A 170 13.38 5.01 -1.60
CA SER A 170 14.83 4.94 -1.68
C SER A 170 15.42 6.36 -1.69
N GLN A 171 16.58 6.56 -1.06
CA GLN A 171 17.33 7.83 -1.08
C GLN A 171 16.51 9.07 -0.69
N GLY A 172 15.53 8.92 0.21
CA GLY A 172 14.64 10.01 0.60
C GLY A 172 13.51 10.34 -0.39
N LEU A 173 13.46 9.65 -1.52
CA LEU A 173 12.36 9.71 -2.49
C LEU A 173 11.31 8.64 -2.20
N CYS A 174 10.06 8.98 -2.42
CA CYS A 174 8.90 8.13 -2.21
C CYS A 174 8.02 8.10 -3.46
N VAL A 175 7.84 6.92 -4.03
CA VAL A 175 7.00 6.67 -5.21
C VAL A 175 5.82 5.83 -4.77
N ALA A 176 4.59 6.31 -4.98
CA ALA A 176 3.38 5.53 -4.72
C ALA A 176 2.74 5.08 -6.04
N HIS A 177 2.34 3.83 -6.08
CA HIS A 177 1.62 3.22 -7.18
C HIS A 177 0.21 2.86 -6.72
N LEU A 178 -0.81 3.50 -7.29
CA LEU A 178 -2.20 3.32 -6.87
C LEU A 178 -2.82 2.00 -7.37
N GLY A 179 -2.23 1.37 -8.38
CA GLY A 179 -2.70 0.08 -8.89
C GLY A 179 -4.16 0.08 -9.32
N LEU A 180 -4.91 -0.90 -8.83
CA LEU A 180 -6.35 -1.07 -9.05
C LEU A 180 -7.21 -0.28 -8.05
N LEU A 181 -6.72 0.81 -7.49
CA LEU A 181 -7.52 1.64 -6.59
C LEU A 181 -8.79 2.14 -7.30
N GLY A 182 -9.95 1.91 -6.70
CA GLY A 182 -11.25 2.27 -7.25
C GLY A 182 -12.10 3.15 -6.33
N HIS A 183 -11.48 3.91 -5.42
CA HIS A 183 -12.22 4.79 -4.51
C HIS A 183 -11.38 5.96 -4.01
N VAL A 184 -12.04 6.97 -3.46
CA VAL A 184 -11.39 8.08 -2.77
C VAL A 184 -10.71 7.57 -1.50
N LEU A 185 -9.45 7.95 -1.32
CA LEU A 185 -8.66 7.53 -0.16
C LEU A 185 -9.12 8.23 1.12
N GLU A 186 -9.35 7.46 2.15
CA GLU A 186 -9.63 7.97 3.49
C GLU A 186 -8.40 8.66 4.11
N PRO A 187 -8.58 9.67 4.98
CA PRO A 187 -7.46 10.37 5.62
C PRO A 187 -6.47 9.44 6.34
N ARG A 188 -6.97 8.35 6.94
CA ARG A 188 -6.13 7.33 7.59
C ARG A 188 -5.25 6.59 6.58
N THR A 189 -5.81 6.25 5.42
CA THR A 189 -5.06 5.57 4.36
C THR A 189 -4.00 6.51 3.78
N VAL A 190 -4.33 7.77 3.53
CA VAL A 190 -3.37 8.80 3.11
C VAL A 190 -2.24 8.97 4.14
N ALA A 191 -2.57 9.00 5.43
CA ALA A 191 -1.57 9.06 6.50
C ALA A 191 -0.64 7.82 6.52
N ASN A 192 -1.16 6.64 6.20
CA ASN A 192 -0.36 5.40 6.11
C ASN A 192 0.52 5.37 4.85
N ILE A 193 0.05 5.95 3.74
CA ILE A 193 0.85 6.13 2.51
C ILE A 193 2.02 7.07 2.82
N GLY A 194 1.76 8.18 3.52
CA GLY A 194 2.78 9.16 3.90
C GLY A 194 3.07 10.18 2.79
N ARG A 195 4.20 10.88 2.93
CA ARG A 195 4.65 11.89 1.95
C ARG A 195 5.10 11.21 0.66
N ILE A 196 4.57 11.64 -0.47
CA ILE A 196 4.88 11.09 -1.79
C ILE A 196 5.52 12.17 -2.67
N ASP A 197 6.60 11.80 -3.36
CA ASP A 197 7.25 12.65 -4.36
C ASP A 197 6.68 12.37 -5.76
N VAL A 198 6.49 11.09 -6.11
CA VAL A 198 5.94 10.65 -7.39
C VAL A 198 4.72 9.78 -7.14
N LEU A 199 3.59 10.11 -7.75
CA LEU A 199 2.35 9.36 -7.66
C LEU A 199 1.97 8.81 -9.04
N MET A 200 1.86 7.49 -9.14
CA MET A 200 1.35 6.80 -10.33
C MET A 200 -0.15 6.57 -10.19
N VAL A 201 -0.94 7.09 -11.13
CA VAL A 201 -2.41 7.13 -11.06
C VAL A 201 -3.06 6.50 -12.27
N PRO A 202 -4.09 5.66 -12.11
CA PRO A 202 -4.88 5.17 -13.23
C PRO A 202 -5.74 6.28 -13.83
N ILE A 203 -5.89 6.29 -15.16
CA ILE A 203 -6.69 7.28 -15.89
C ILE A 203 -7.70 6.65 -16.87
N ASP A 204 -7.96 5.36 -16.74
CA ASP A 204 -8.85 4.59 -17.62
C ASP A 204 -10.34 4.86 -17.35
N GLN A 205 -10.72 5.29 -16.15
CA GLN A 205 -12.08 5.63 -15.74
C GLN A 205 -13.12 4.50 -15.92
N ARG A 206 -12.68 3.25 -15.95
CA ARG A 206 -13.54 2.07 -16.18
C ARG A 206 -13.72 1.23 -14.92
N VAL A 207 -12.63 0.58 -14.49
CA VAL A 207 -12.59 -0.32 -13.33
C VAL A 207 -11.82 0.29 -12.16
N THR A 208 -11.27 1.47 -12.37
CA THR A 208 -10.53 2.23 -11.37
C THR A 208 -11.23 3.56 -11.08
N LEU A 209 -10.48 4.53 -10.61
CA LEU A 209 -10.96 5.86 -10.24
C LEU A 209 -11.62 6.60 -11.41
N SER A 210 -12.74 7.26 -11.15
CA SER A 210 -13.24 8.33 -12.02
C SER A 210 -12.26 9.50 -12.07
N PHE A 211 -12.39 10.38 -13.05
CA PHE A 211 -11.54 11.57 -13.17
C PHE A 211 -11.58 12.46 -11.91
N ALA A 212 -12.78 12.63 -11.35
CA ALA A 212 -12.98 13.43 -10.15
C ALA A 212 -12.28 12.82 -8.92
N GLU A 213 -12.36 11.51 -8.74
CA GLU A 213 -11.71 10.78 -7.66
C GLU A 213 -10.19 10.77 -7.82
N THR A 214 -9.70 10.61 -9.07
CA THR A 214 -8.26 10.71 -9.38
C THR A 214 -7.72 12.09 -8.97
N ILE A 215 -8.42 13.17 -9.38
CA ILE A 215 -8.03 14.54 -9.01
C ILE A 215 -8.12 14.76 -7.49
N HIS A 216 -9.15 14.20 -6.83
CA HIS A 216 -9.25 14.28 -5.38
C HIS A 216 -8.06 13.59 -4.69
N ASN A 217 -7.74 12.36 -5.08
CA ASN A 217 -6.63 11.60 -4.51
C ASN A 217 -5.28 12.27 -4.75
N ILE A 218 -5.06 12.86 -5.93
CA ILE A 218 -3.87 13.68 -6.21
C ILE A 218 -3.78 14.87 -5.24
N LYS A 219 -4.89 15.58 -5.01
CA LYS A 219 -4.91 16.75 -4.11
C LYS A 219 -4.63 16.37 -2.66
N VAL A 220 -5.19 15.29 -2.15
CA VAL A 220 -5.01 14.89 -0.74
C VAL A 220 -3.64 14.26 -0.48
N ILE A 221 -3.05 13.56 -1.46
CA ILE A 221 -1.69 13.03 -1.38
C ILE A 221 -0.66 14.14 -1.60
N ASN A 222 -0.98 15.12 -2.46
CA ASN A 222 -0.15 16.28 -2.80
C ASN A 222 1.29 15.93 -3.23
N PRO A 223 1.45 15.08 -4.27
CA PRO A 223 2.76 14.67 -4.77
C PRO A 223 3.43 15.83 -5.54
N LYS A 224 4.76 15.73 -5.76
CA LYS A 224 5.51 16.65 -6.63
C LYS A 224 5.32 16.35 -8.11
N VAL A 225 5.18 15.08 -8.45
CA VAL A 225 5.04 14.58 -9.83
C VAL A 225 3.90 13.57 -9.88
N VAL A 226 3.07 13.66 -10.91
CA VAL A 226 2.02 12.70 -11.22
C VAL A 226 2.37 12.00 -12.52
N VAL A 227 2.34 10.67 -12.51
CA VAL A 227 2.58 9.81 -13.67
C VAL A 227 1.28 9.07 -14.00
N PRO A 228 0.66 9.31 -15.16
CA PRO A 228 -0.53 8.58 -15.56
C PRO A 228 -0.18 7.15 -15.96
N MET A 229 -1.11 6.21 -15.72
CA MET A 229 -1.03 4.82 -16.16
C MET A 229 -2.40 4.34 -16.69
N HIS A 230 -2.49 3.11 -17.19
CA HIS A 230 -3.68 2.54 -17.86
C HIS A 230 -4.03 3.24 -19.17
N TYR A 231 -3.05 3.78 -19.87
CA TYR A 231 -3.24 4.35 -21.19
C TYR A 231 -2.45 3.57 -22.23
N ASN A 232 -2.89 3.65 -23.47
CA ASN A 232 -2.25 3.01 -24.65
C ASN A 232 -1.98 1.51 -24.41
N SER A 233 -2.91 0.82 -23.82
CA SER A 233 -2.79 -0.58 -23.46
C SER A 233 -3.05 -1.44 -24.69
N LYS A 234 -2.00 -2.10 -25.19
CA LYS A 234 -2.06 -3.01 -26.35
C LYS A 234 -2.99 -4.22 -26.11
N TYR A 235 -3.24 -4.53 -24.83
CA TYR A 235 -4.05 -5.64 -24.34
C TYR A 235 -5.11 -5.16 -23.35
N ALA A 236 -5.74 -4.01 -23.62
CA ALA A 236 -6.92 -3.64 -22.89
C ALA A 236 -7.97 -4.74 -23.12
N VAL A 237 -8.20 -5.57 -22.11
CA VAL A 237 -9.36 -6.46 -22.11
C VAL A 237 -10.55 -5.52 -21.93
N GLU A 238 -11.30 -5.32 -23.01
CA GLU A 238 -12.55 -4.55 -23.02
C GLU A 238 -13.64 -5.25 -22.20
#